data_00b6d91a46bbc8cfa73e114c277fec8c
#
_entry.id   00b6d91a46bbc8cfa73e114c277fec8c
#
_cell.length_a   1.000
_cell.length_b   1.000
_cell.length_c   1.000
_cell.angle_alpha   90.00
_cell.angle_beta   90.00
_cell.angle_gamma   90.00
#
_symmetry.space_group_name_H-M   'P 1'
#
loop_
_entity.id
_entity.type
_entity.pdbx_description
1 polymer ?
#
loop_
_entity_poly.entity_id
_entity_poly.type
_entity_poly.pdbx_seq_one_letter_code
_entity_poly.pdbx_strand_id
1 'polypeptide(L)'
;MQFLAPSVQKELMAAKNHQKPPFRAEHMGSLLRPKALSEKRIALNGSKAVEIAADEELNHLEEEGVRAIVKTQQDLGFRAVNDGEYRRHQFWGNFFPGLEGFEEVDAPSWDIFRKYVPDIAAFVESDHKPGESIVCTGKIKHKGSTYLREWEFLKSNIPPGRVKEAKLTLPAPEWYHLRYQKGHAYPNDVYANDREYFADIAKAYRTELDVLYSHGVRNVTIDDPNLAYFCSEKMLQGFKDAGEDSDALLRSYIRLYNDCISSRPADMHLGIHLCRGNSAYSRHFSEGGYGRVASRLFNDINADTYFLEYDTDRAAGFESLRALPAHKNVVLGVVTSKFAELEDLETLRGRVFQAAEFVAEGAGQTREQALSRIGVSPQCGFASHHLGNSISHEDMVNKLKLVRRLAESIWPGEP
;
A
#
# COMPACT_ATOMS: atom_id res chain seq x y z
N MET A 1 46.28 13.77 7.26
CA MET A 1 44.99 13.04 7.26
C MET A 1 44.43 13.21 8.65
N GLN A 2 43.41 14.10 8.83
CA GLN A 2 42.67 14.21 10.07
C GLN A 2 41.74 13.02 10.16
N PHE A 3 41.94 12.16 11.17
CA PHE A 3 41.00 11.10 11.49
C PHE A 3 39.72 11.76 12.07
N LEU A 4 38.61 11.60 11.38
CA LEU A 4 37.30 12.01 11.88
C LEU A 4 37.00 11.26 13.19
N ALA A 5 36.38 11.95 14.15
CA ALA A 5 35.99 11.33 15.41
C ALA A 5 35.12 10.07 15.19
N PRO A 6 35.25 9.04 16.04
CA PRO A 6 34.48 7.79 15.89
C PRO A 6 32.95 7.99 15.77
N SER A 7 32.39 9.05 16.39
CA SER A 7 31.01 9.45 16.25
C SER A 7 30.67 9.89 14.82
N VAL A 8 31.54 10.71 14.19
CA VAL A 8 31.35 11.21 12.81
C VAL A 8 31.55 10.08 11.78
N GLN A 9 32.46 9.13 12.04
CA GLN A 9 32.58 7.94 11.21
C GLN A 9 31.34 7.01 11.33
N LYS A 10 30.75 6.92 12.52
CA LYS A 10 29.52 6.15 12.75
C LYS A 10 28.30 6.82 12.11
N GLU A 11 28.23 8.15 12.13
CA GLU A 11 27.21 8.95 11.42
C GLU A 11 27.36 8.82 9.90
N LEU A 12 28.57 8.88 9.35
CA LEU A 12 28.85 8.66 7.92
C LEU A 12 28.57 7.22 7.47
N MET A 13 28.73 6.23 8.34
CA MET A 13 28.34 4.84 8.07
C MET A 13 26.82 4.64 8.15
N ALA A 14 26.12 5.30 9.08
CA ALA A 14 24.66 5.30 9.14
C ALA A 14 24.07 5.96 7.89
N ALA A 15 24.55 7.13 7.49
CA ALA A 15 24.12 7.82 6.26
C ALA A 15 24.32 6.99 4.97
N LYS A 16 25.32 6.11 4.92
CA LYS A 16 25.53 5.19 3.79
C LYS A 16 24.49 4.06 3.71
N ASN A 17 23.86 3.70 4.82
CA ASN A 17 22.91 2.58 4.86
C ASN A 17 21.50 2.95 4.35
N HIS A 18 21.11 4.23 4.23
CA HIS A 18 19.79 4.68 3.82
C HIS A 18 19.72 5.27 2.39
N GLN A 19 20.60 4.83 1.50
CA GLN A 19 20.52 5.17 0.07
C GLN A 19 19.58 4.23 -0.72
N LYS A 20 18.86 3.34 -0.02
CA LYS A 20 17.92 2.36 -0.59
C LYS A 20 16.59 2.44 0.16
N PRO A 21 15.48 2.04 -0.48
CA PRO A 21 14.20 1.92 0.22
C PRO A 21 14.25 0.97 1.43
N PRO A 22 13.46 1.24 2.48
CA PRO A 22 12.67 2.44 2.68
C PRO A 22 13.54 3.64 3.06
N PHE A 23 13.11 4.83 2.65
CA PHE A 23 13.75 6.09 3.07
C PHE A 23 13.17 6.57 4.40
N ARG A 24 13.81 7.58 5.03
CA ARG A 24 13.34 8.12 6.32
C ARG A 24 12.00 8.82 6.20
N ALA A 25 11.80 9.57 5.12
CA ALA A 25 10.52 10.14 4.77
C ALA A 25 9.91 9.39 3.57
N GLU A 26 8.79 8.77 3.80
CA GLU A 26 8.03 8.00 2.84
C GLU A 26 6.62 8.57 2.68
N HIS A 27 5.93 8.17 1.64
CA HIS A 27 4.48 8.32 1.50
C HIS A 27 3.90 7.11 0.76
N MET A 28 2.57 6.94 0.84
CA MET A 28 1.89 5.88 0.11
C MET A 28 1.64 6.31 -1.35
N GLY A 29 1.12 5.41 -2.18
CA GLY A 29 0.98 5.59 -3.62
C GLY A 29 0.08 6.75 -4.01
N SER A 30 -1.17 6.79 -3.51
CA SER A 30 -2.17 7.74 -3.99
C SER A 30 -2.00 9.15 -3.42
N LEU A 31 -2.01 10.15 -4.31
CA LEU A 31 -1.99 11.57 -4.00
C LEU A 31 -3.26 12.26 -4.53
N LEU A 32 -3.65 13.40 -3.95
CA LEU A 32 -4.84 14.14 -4.40
C LEU A 32 -4.67 14.60 -5.84
N ARG A 33 -5.64 14.26 -6.66
CA ARG A 33 -5.67 14.64 -8.07
C ARG A 33 -5.96 16.13 -8.24
N PRO A 34 -5.40 16.79 -9.27
CA PRO A 34 -5.83 18.12 -9.67
C PRO A 34 -7.35 18.14 -9.95
N LYS A 35 -8.00 19.26 -9.63
CA LYS A 35 -9.46 19.41 -9.76
C LYS A 35 -9.98 19.01 -11.14
N ALA A 36 -9.35 19.50 -12.22
CA ALA A 36 -9.76 19.19 -13.58
C ALA A 36 -9.72 17.68 -13.88
N LEU A 37 -8.67 16.98 -13.40
CA LEU A 37 -8.56 15.54 -13.56
C LEU A 37 -9.66 14.79 -12.76
N SER A 38 -9.95 15.24 -11.54
CA SER A 38 -11.03 14.64 -10.72
C SER A 38 -12.40 14.84 -11.37
N GLU A 39 -12.70 16.06 -11.87
CA GLU A 39 -13.96 16.39 -12.56
C GLU A 39 -14.12 15.55 -13.84
N LYS A 40 -13.05 15.39 -14.62
CA LYS A 40 -13.07 14.56 -15.84
C LYS A 40 -13.35 13.08 -15.50
N ARG A 41 -12.71 12.53 -14.45
CA ARG A 41 -12.97 11.15 -14.01
C ARG A 41 -14.39 10.95 -13.50
N ILE A 42 -14.97 11.95 -12.80
CA ILE A 42 -16.37 11.90 -12.37
C ILE A 42 -17.30 11.91 -13.58
N ALA A 43 -17.01 12.72 -14.60
CA ALA A 43 -17.80 12.77 -15.83
C ALA A 43 -17.78 11.45 -16.63
N LEU A 44 -16.70 10.67 -16.51
CA LEU A 44 -16.53 9.36 -17.14
C LEU A 44 -16.98 8.20 -16.24
N ASN A 45 -17.53 8.47 -15.06
CA ASN A 45 -18.00 7.42 -14.17
C ASN A 45 -19.14 6.62 -14.83
N GLY A 46 -19.02 5.28 -14.84
CA GLY A 46 -19.94 4.39 -15.55
C GLY A 46 -19.62 4.16 -17.04
N SER A 47 -18.56 4.79 -17.57
CA SER A 47 -18.01 4.47 -18.90
C SER A 47 -17.19 3.18 -18.83
N LYS A 48 -17.15 2.43 -19.94
CA LYS A 48 -16.34 1.21 -20.03
C LYS A 48 -14.84 1.52 -19.96
N ALA A 49 -14.06 0.61 -19.41
CA ALA A 49 -12.60 0.75 -19.28
C ALA A 49 -11.91 1.11 -20.62
N VAL A 50 -12.38 0.55 -21.74
CA VAL A 50 -11.86 0.83 -23.08
C VAL A 50 -12.15 2.28 -23.50
N GLU A 51 -13.31 2.83 -23.17
CA GLU A 51 -13.71 4.21 -23.48
C GLU A 51 -12.89 5.19 -22.64
N ILE A 52 -12.72 4.89 -21.35
CA ILE A 52 -11.87 5.68 -20.44
C ILE A 52 -10.43 5.71 -20.95
N ALA A 53 -9.88 4.56 -21.35
CA ALA A 53 -8.51 4.47 -21.84
C ALA A 53 -8.29 5.23 -23.17
N ALA A 54 -9.33 5.39 -23.98
CA ALA A 54 -9.30 6.09 -25.27
C ALA A 54 -9.56 7.61 -25.16
N ASP A 55 -9.98 8.13 -23.99
CA ASP A 55 -10.29 9.54 -23.82
C ASP A 55 -8.99 10.39 -23.83
N GLU A 56 -8.80 11.16 -24.91
CA GLU A 56 -7.59 11.96 -25.12
C GLU A 56 -7.45 13.09 -24.10
N GLU A 57 -8.55 13.72 -23.69
CA GLU A 57 -8.54 14.80 -22.70
C GLU A 57 -8.14 14.25 -21.33
N LEU A 58 -8.69 13.11 -20.91
CA LEU A 58 -8.29 12.44 -19.68
C LEU A 58 -6.80 12.10 -19.70
N ASN A 59 -6.32 11.50 -20.78
CA ASN A 59 -4.91 11.15 -20.93
C ASN A 59 -3.98 12.37 -20.80
N HIS A 60 -4.36 13.50 -21.39
CA HIS A 60 -3.62 14.76 -21.28
C HIS A 60 -3.58 15.29 -19.83
N LEU A 61 -4.74 15.33 -19.16
CA LEU A 61 -4.86 15.76 -17.76
C LEU A 61 -4.07 14.86 -16.81
N GLU A 62 -4.06 13.55 -17.06
CA GLU A 62 -3.23 12.59 -16.30
C GLU A 62 -1.75 12.88 -16.46
N GLU A 63 -1.29 13.10 -17.68
CA GLU A 63 0.13 13.40 -17.95
C GLU A 63 0.59 14.70 -17.31
N GLU A 64 -0.20 15.76 -17.45
CA GLU A 64 0.10 17.04 -16.80
C GLU A 64 0.12 16.89 -15.27
N GLY A 65 -0.88 16.22 -14.71
CA GLY A 65 -0.98 15.96 -13.29
C GLY A 65 0.23 15.14 -12.76
N VAL A 66 0.61 14.07 -13.46
CA VAL A 66 1.76 13.24 -13.05
C VAL A 66 3.07 14.05 -13.09
N ARG A 67 3.31 14.86 -14.14
CA ARG A 67 4.50 15.73 -14.19
C ARG A 67 4.54 16.69 -13.00
N ALA A 68 3.40 17.32 -12.69
CA ALA A 68 3.29 18.28 -11.60
C ALA A 68 3.53 17.61 -10.23
N ILE A 69 2.90 16.44 -9.97
CA ILE A 69 3.03 15.78 -8.67
C ILE A 69 4.40 15.14 -8.46
N VAL A 70 5.03 14.62 -9.50
CA VAL A 70 6.41 14.14 -9.45
C VAL A 70 7.36 15.29 -9.10
N LYS A 71 7.19 16.45 -9.75
CA LYS A 71 7.97 17.64 -9.42
C LYS A 71 7.75 18.09 -7.97
N THR A 72 6.50 18.10 -7.50
CA THR A 72 6.18 18.47 -6.10
C THR A 72 6.90 17.55 -5.11
N GLN A 73 6.86 16.23 -5.32
CA GLN A 73 7.56 15.27 -4.46
C GLN A 73 9.08 15.50 -4.45
N GLN A 74 9.66 15.76 -5.63
CA GLN A 74 11.09 16.06 -5.77
C GLN A 74 11.47 17.36 -5.07
N ASP A 75 10.69 18.42 -5.25
CA ASP A 75 10.92 19.74 -4.61
C ASP A 75 10.81 19.65 -3.08
N LEU A 76 9.96 18.77 -2.56
CA LEU A 76 9.85 18.45 -1.14
C LEU A 76 10.99 17.55 -0.62
N GLY A 77 11.83 17.01 -1.50
CA GLY A 77 12.97 16.18 -1.15
C GLY A 77 12.64 14.71 -0.89
N PHE A 78 11.48 14.21 -1.37
CA PHE A 78 11.21 12.76 -1.33
C PHE A 78 12.09 12.00 -2.32
N ARG A 79 12.53 10.81 -1.91
CA ARG A 79 13.33 9.90 -2.72
C ARG A 79 12.44 8.88 -3.45
N ALA A 80 11.52 8.25 -2.74
CA ALA A 80 10.56 7.29 -3.29
C ALA A 80 9.39 8.00 -3.97
N VAL A 81 9.65 8.72 -5.07
CA VAL A 81 8.61 9.39 -5.84
C VAL A 81 7.74 8.38 -6.59
N ASN A 82 6.47 8.72 -6.81
CA ASN A 82 5.52 7.96 -7.61
C ASN A 82 4.65 8.88 -8.47
N ASP A 83 3.77 8.31 -9.30
CA ASP A 83 2.86 9.02 -10.19
C ASP A 83 1.56 9.52 -9.52
N GLY A 84 1.43 9.35 -8.19
CA GLY A 84 0.23 9.69 -7.42
C GLY A 84 -0.97 8.78 -7.70
N GLU A 85 -0.79 7.72 -8.49
CA GLU A 85 -1.86 6.82 -8.98
C GLU A 85 -2.92 7.56 -9.82
N TYR A 86 -2.51 8.64 -10.50
CA TYR A 86 -3.44 9.50 -11.22
C TYR A 86 -4.13 8.82 -12.40
N ARG A 87 -3.54 7.74 -12.93
CA ARG A 87 -4.10 6.93 -14.01
C ARG A 87 -5.07 5.85 -13.52
N ARG A 88 -5.24 5.69 -12.20
CA ARG A 88 -6.09 4.67 -11.59
C ARG A 88 -7.43 5.27 -11.14
N HIS A 89 -8.52 4.51 -11.29
CA HIS A 89 -9.81 4.85 -10.71
C HIS A 89 -9.84 4.55 -9.21
N GLN A 90 -9.33 3.38 -8.85
CA GLN A 90 -9.10 2.88 -7.49
C GLN A 90 -7.61 2.52 -7.34
N PHE A 91 -7.08 2.54 -6.13
CA PHE A 91 -5.67 2.29 -5.84
C PHE A 91 -5.13 0.95 -6.40
N TRP A 92 -5.97 -0.08 -6.50
CA TRP A 92 -5.55 -1.38 -7.03
C TRP A 92 -5.34 -1.40 -8.55
N GLY A 93 -5.79 -0.37 -9.26
CA GLY A 93 -5.61 -0.27 -10.72
C GLY A 93 -6.28 -1.39 -11.49
N ASN A 94 -5.64 -1.80 -12.58
CA ASN A 94 -6.20 -2.74 -13.55
C ASN A 94 -5.49 -4.12 -13.51
N PHE A 95 -4.83 -4.51 -12.43
CA PHE A 95 -4.11 -5.79 -12.38
C PHE A 95 -5.03 -6.97 -12.67
N PHE A 96 -6.06 -7.15 -11.85
CA PHE A 96 -6.99 -8.27 -12.00
C PHE A 96 -7.79 -8.23 -13.31
N PRO A 97 -8.41 -7.11 -13.73
CA PRO A 97 -9.08 -7.03 -15.04
C PRO A 97 -8.12 -7.27 -16.21
N GLY A 98 -6.84 -6.99 -16.04
CA GLY A 98 -5.80 -7.25 -17.03
C GLY A 98 -5.40 -8.70 -17.19
N LEU A 99 -5.77 -9.58 -16.25
CA LEU A 99 -5.52 -11.03 -16.34
C LEU A 99 -6.59 -11.71 -17.20
N GLU A 100 -6.21 -12.77 -17.93
CA GLU A 100 -7.17 -13.72 -18.48
C GLU A 100 -7.84 -14.46 -17.32
N GLY A 101 -9.12 -14.76 -17.43
CA GLY A 101 -9.90 -15.47 -16.42
C GLY A 101 -10.57 -14.58 -15.38
N PHE A 102 -10.44 -13.25 -15.51
CA PHE A 102 -11.23 -12.27 -14.75
C PHE A 102 -12.09 -11.45 -15.69
N GLU A 103 -13.29 -11.11 -15.24
CA GLU A 103 -14.25 -10.26 -15.97
C GLU A 103 -14.88 -9.22 -15.05
N GLU A 104 -15.14 -8.04 -15.62
CA GLU A 104 -15.94 -7.01 -14.96
C GLU A 104 -17.42 -7.37 -15.06
N VAL A 105 -18.12 -7.29 -13.93
CA VAL A 105 -19.56 -7.54 -13.84
C VAL A 105 -20.24 -6.34 -13.20
N ASP A 106 -21.38 -5.95 -13.79
CA ASP A 106 -22.19 -4.86 -13.27
C ASP A 106 -22.99 -5.31 -12.06
N ALA A 107 -22.91 -4.54 -10.98
CA ALA A 107 -23.77 -4.61 -9.81
C ALA A 107 -24.18 -6.04 -9.37
N PRO A 108 -23.24 -6.94 -9.07
CA PRO A 108 -23.57 -8.27 -8.61
C PRO A 108 -24.34 -8.25 -7.29
N SER A 109 -25.14 -9.29 -7.01
CA SER A 109 -25.84 -9.38 -5.72
C SER A 109 -24.89 -9.32 -4.53
N TRP A 110 -25.28 -8.59 -3.46
CA TRP A 110 -24.57 -8.63 -2.18
C TRP A 110 -24.44 -10.06 -1.60
N ASP A 111 -25.23 -11.01 -2.07
CA ASP A 111 -25.21 -12.39 -1.55
C ASP A 111 -23.97 -13.19 -1.93
N ILE A 112 -23.20 -12.73 -2.92
CA ILE A 112 -21.93 -13.37 -3.24
C ILE A 112 -20.77 -12.87 -2.35
N PHE A 113 -20.98 -11.80 -1.57
CA PHE A 113 -19.95 -11.17 -0.74
C PHE A 113 -20.04 -11.58 0.72
N ARG A 114 -18.91 -11.64 1.41
CA ARG A 114 -18.82 -11.73 2.87
C ARG A 114 -19.19 -10.39 3.48
N LYS A 115 -20.47 -10.23 3.86
CA LYS A 115 -21.04 -8.98 4.40
C LYS A 115 -20.43 -8.53 5.73
N TYR A 116 -19.57 -9.35 6.34
CA TYR A 116 -18.82 -9.03 7.56
C TYR A 116 -17.38 -8.54 7.29
N VAL A 117 -16.90 -8.56 6.04
CA VAL A 117 -15.64 -7.93 5.66
C VAL A 117 -15.81 -6.41 5.76
N PRO A 118 -14.89 -5.68 6.41
CA PRO A 118 -15.11 -4.30 6.85
C PRO A 118 -15.57 -3.31 5.77
N ASP A 119 -15.00 -3.34 4.58
CA ASP A 119 -15.43 -2.47 3.47
C ASP A 119 -16.78 -2.89 2.89
N ILE A 120 -17.06 -4.17 2.75
CA ILE A 120 -18.36 -4.69 2.32
C ILE A 120 -19.43 -4.34 3.35
N ALA A 121 -19.14 -4.55 4.65
CA ALA A 121 -20.05 -4.18 5.73
C ALA A 121 -20.42 -2.69 5.68
N ALA A 122 -19.42 -1.82 5.49
CA ALA A 122 -19.63 -0.37 5.42
C ALA A 122 -20.49 0.05 4.22
N PHE A 123 -20.34 -0.60 3.06
CA PHE A 123 -21.17 -0.34 1.88
C PHE A 123 -22.61 -0.84 2.08
N VAL A 124 -22.79 -2.03 2.62
CA VAL A 124 -24.12 -2.59 2.93
C VAL A 124 -24.86 -1.71 3.97
N GLU A 125 -24.18 -1.30 5.05
CA GLU A 125 -24.76 -0.46 6.11
C GLU A 125 -25.16 0.94 5.62
N SER A 126 -24.47 1.47 4.60
CA SER A 126 -24.78 2.77 4.00
C SER A 126 -25.76 2.69 2.81
N ASP A 127 -26.42 1.56 2.62
CA ASP A 127 -27.38 1.29 1.54
C ASP A 127 -26.83 1.60 0.14
N HIS A 128 -25.50 1.41 -0.04
CA HIS A 128 -24.90 1.50 -1.36
C HIS A 128 -25.32 0.28 -2.19
N LYS A 129 -25.64 0.53 -3.45
CA LYS A 129 -25.78 -0.57 -4.41
C LYS A 129 -24.39 -1.14 -4.71
N PRO A 130 -24.26 -2.46 -4.95
CA PRO A 130 -23.01 -2.98 -5.49
C PRO A 130 -22.69 -2.23 -6.77
N GLY A 131 -21.48 -1.70 -6.86
CA GLY A 131 -20.94 -1.15 -8.11
C GLY A 131 -20.38 -2.25 -9.01
N GLU A 132 -19.63 -1.86 -10.02
CA GLU A 132 -18.84 -2.79 -10.82
C GLU A 132 -17.91 -3.62 -9.92
N SER A 133 -17.82 -4.89 -10.19
CA SER A 133 -16.92 -5.81 -9.49
C SER A 133 -16.20 -6.72 -10.46
N ILE A 134 -15.13 -7.35 -10.01
CA ILE A 134 -14.32 -8.26 -10.81
C ILE A 134 -14.53 -9.67 -10.30
N VAL A 135 -14.92 -10.57 -11.17
CA VAL A 135 -15.13 -11.99 -10.83
C VAL A 135 -14.17 -12.88 -11.63
N CYS A 136 -13.71 -13.95 -11.02
CA CYS A 136 -12.97 -14.98 -11.74
C CYS A 136 -13.99 -15.87 -12.51
N THR A 137 -13.80 -15.99 -13.82
CA THR A 137 -14.67 -16.75 -14.72
C THR A 137 -13.93 -17.91 -15.42
N GLY A 138 -12.59 -17.97 -15.33
CA GLY A 138 -11.77 -18.94 -16.03
C GLY A 138 -10.39 -19.13 -15.45
N LYS A 139 -9.54 -19.90 -16.15
CA LYS A 139 -8.13 -20.06 -15.75
C LYS A 139 -7.37 -18.75 -15.86
N ILE A 140 -6.70 -18.39 -14.77
CA ILE A 140 -5.96 -17.13 -14.65
C ILE A 140 -4.64 -17.23 -15.40
N LYS A 141 -4.37 -16.22 -16.27
CA LYS A 141 -3.09 -16.07 -16.95
C LYS A 141 -2.72 -14.60 -17.08
N HIS A 142 -1.45 -14.30 -16.92
CA HIS A 142 -0.90 -12.99 -17.20
C HIS A 142 -0.83 -12.76 -18.73
N LYS A 143 -1.43 -11.66 -19.23
CA LYS A 143 -1.45 -11.29 -20.66
C LYS A 143 -0.50 -10.13 -21.01
N GLY A 144 0.11 -9.52 -20.01
CA GLY A 144 0.94 -8.33 -20.13
C GLY A 144 0.72 -7.41 -18.94
N SER A 145 1.71 -6.61 -18.60
CA SER A 145 1.60 -5.70 -17.47
C SER A 145 0.67 -4.52 -17.79
N THR A 146 -0.28 -4.28 -16.91
CA THR A 146 -1.15 -3.09 -16.98
C THR A 146 -0.50 -1.85 -16.39
N TYR A 147 0.65 -2.02 -15.70
CA TYR A 147 1.39 -0.94 -15.05
C TYR A 147 2.51 -0.34 -15.90
N LEU A 148 2.91 -0.97 -17.02
CA LEU A 148 4.04 -0.49 -17.82
C LEU A 148 3.84 0.92 -18.36
N ARG A 149 2.63 1.28 -18.79
CA ARG A 149 2.34 2.63 -19.31
C ARG A 149 2.56 3.69 -18.22
N GLU A 150 2.06 3.46 -17.01
CA GLU A 150 2.24 4.40 -15.90
C GLU A 150 3.70 4.42 -15.43
N TRP A 151 4.36 3.27 -15.38
CA TRP A 151 5.77 3.18 -14.99
C TRP A 151 6.71 3.87 -15.97
N GLU A 152 6.61 3.60 -17.28
CA GLU A 152 7.47 4.23 -18.27
C GLU A 152 7.26 5.76 -18.31
N PHE A 153 6.03 6.22 -18.10
CA PHE A 153 5.76 7.65 -18.00
C PHE A 153 6.36 8.26 -16.72
N LEU A 154 6.20 7.63 -15.56
CA LEU A 154 6.86 8.04 -14.32
C LEU A 154 8.38 8.11 -14.52
N LYS A 155 8.97 7.05 -15.03
CA LYS A 155 10.40 6.90 -15.30
C LYS A 155 10.95 8.01 -16.20
N SER A 156 10.19 8.46 -17.19
CA SER A 156 10.58 9.56 -18.07
C SER A 156 10.61 10.94 -17.39
N ASN A 157 9.98 11.06 -16.21
CA ASN A 157 9.87 12.30 -15.44
C ASN A 157 10.79 12.36 -14.21
N ILE A 158 11.69 11.38 -14.04
CA ILE A 158 12.66 11.33 -12.95
C ILE A 158 14.09 11.21 -13.48
N PRO A 159 15.10 11.76 -12.77
CA PRO A 159 16.47 11.62 -13.18
C PRO A 159 16.89 10.15 -13.33
N PRO A 160 17.61 9.76 -14.40
CA PRO A 160 17.96 8.35 -14.65
C PRO A 160 18.65 7.66 -13.48
N GLY A 161 19.50 8.37 -12.74
CA GLY A 161 20.19 7.83 -11.56
C GLY A 161 19.27 7.53 -10.37
N ARG A 162 18.02 8.02 -10.39
CA ARG A 162 17.03 7.85 -9.31
C ARG A 162 15.87 6.90 -9.65
N VAL A 163 15.84 6.32 -10.83
CA VAL A 163 14.77 5.41 -11.28
C VAL A 163 14.55 4.25 -10.30
N LYS A 164 15.64 3.70 -9.74
CA LYS A 164 15.58 2.58 -8.78
C LYS A 164 14.96 2.95 -7.42
N GLU A 165 14.82 4.23 -7.12
CA GLU A 165 14.24 4.76 -5.90
C GLU A 165 12.73 4.95 -6.03
N ALA A 166 12.26 5.19 -7.27
CA ALA A 166 10.85 5.43 -7.55
C ALA A 166 9.99 4.23 -7.15
N LYS A 167 8.84 4.53 -6.55
CA LYS A 167 7.92 3.55 -5.97
C LYS A 167 6.78 3.24 -6.94
N LEU A 168 6.49 1.96 -7.09
CA LEU A 168 5.27 1.47 -7.73
C LEU A 168 4.43 0.71 -6.70
N THR A 169 3.12 0.96 -6.68
CA THR A 169 2.18 0.27 -5.80
C THR A 169 1.41 -0.81 -6.57
N LEU A 170 1.21 -1.96 -5.93
CA LEU A 170 0.44 -3.09 -6.45
C LEU A 170 -0.67 -3.46 -5.46
N PRO A 171 -1.79 -4.08 -5.90
CA PRO A 171 -2.84 -4.54 -5.00
C PRO A 171 -2.43 -5.80 -4.24
N ALA A 172 -3.15 -6.12 -3.17
CA ALA A 172 -3.04 -7.40 -2.47
C ALA A 172 -3.39 -8.58 -3.39
N PRO A 173 -2.64 -9.69 -3.37
CA PRO A 173 -2.93 -10.84 -4.24
C PRO A 173 -4.25 -11.54 -3.92
N GLU A 174 -4.73 -11.48 -2.68
CA GLU A 174 -6.02 -12.03 -2.24
C GLU A 174 -7.15 -11.00 -2.28
N TRP A 175 -6.97 -9.85 -2.95
CA TRP A 175 -7.90 -8.73 -2.95
C TRP A 175 -9.37 -9.14 -3.14
N TYR A 176 -9.69 -9.90 -4.16
CA TYR A 176 -11.07 -10.34 -4.44
C TYR A 176 -11.47 -11.56 -3.62
N HIS A 177 -10.55 -12.51 -3.35
CA HIS A 177 -10.85 -13.73 -2.62
C HIS A 177 -11.42 -13.49 -1.23
N LEU A 178 -10.89 -12.55 -0.46
CA LEU A 178 -11.40 -12.24 0.87
C LEU A 178 -12.84 -11.72 0.84
N ARG A 179 -13.20 -10.96 -0.20
CA ARG A 179 -14.52 -10.32 -0.29
C ARG A 179 -15.62 -11.28 -0.67
N TYR A 180 -15.34 -12.29 -1.46
CA TYR A 180 -16.34 -13.27 -1.90
C TYR A 180 -16.58 -14.36 -0.86
N GLN A 181 -17.83 -14.78 -0.72
CA GLN A 181 -18.18 -15.95 0.07
C GLN A 181 -17.51 -17.21 -0.50
N LYS A 182 -17.32 -18.19 0.35
CA LYS A 182 -16.80 -19.50 -0.06
C LYS A 182 -17.62 -20.08 -1.22
N GLY A 183 -16.93 -20.45 -2.30
CA GLY A 183 -17.55 -20.95 -3.54
C GLY A 183 -17.95 -19.88 -4.55
N HIS A 184 -17.69 -18.58 -4.26
CA HIS A 184 -17.98 -17.47 -5.18
C HIS A 184 -16.73 -16.75 -5.69
N ALA A 185 -15.55 -17.03 -5.13
CA ALA A 185 -14.30 -16.39 -5.56
C ALA A 185 -13.80 -16.88 -6.92
N TYR A 186 -14.21 -18.08 -7.34
CA TYR A 186 -13.89 -18.70 -8.62
C TYR A 186 -14.88 -19.83 -8.94
N PRO A 187 -15.04 -20.23 -10.22
CA PRO A 187 -15.89 -21.36 -10.60
C PRO A 187 -15.30 -22.71 -10.15
N ASN A 188 -16.14 -23.59 -9.59
CA ASN A 188 -15.69 -24.89 -9.07
C ASN A 188 -15.30 -25.91 -10.17
N ASP A 189 -15.72 -25.67 -11.40
CA ASP A 189 -15.31 -26.45 -12.58
C ASP A 189 -13.98 -25.97 -13.19
N VAL A 190 -13.50 -24.81 -12.77
CA VAL A 190 -12.19 -24.24 -13.16
C VAL A 190 -11.12 -24.55 -12.13
N TYR A 191 -11.44 -24.38 -10.84
CA TYR A 191 -10.53 -24.61 -9.71
C TYR A 191 -11.21 -25.49 -8.67
N ALA A 192 -10.60 -26.63 -8.32
CA ALA A 192 -11.15 -27.56 -7.34
C ALA A 192 -11.06 -27.01 -5.89
N ASN A 193 -10.15 -26.08 -5.62
CA ASN A 193 -9.90 -25.54 -4.29
C ASN A 193 -9.06 -24.24 -4.35
N ASP A 194 -9.00 -23.51 -3.21
CA ASP A 194 -8.22 -22.27 -3.07
C ASP A 194 -6.74 -22.44 -3.43
N ARG A 195 -6.13 -23.59 -3.17
CA ARG A 195 -4.72 -23.82 -3.46
C ARG A 195 -4.42 -23.74 -4.96
N GLU A 196 -5.29 -24.28 -5.80
CA GLU A 196 -5.14 -24.21 -7.25
C GLU A 196 -5.35 -22.77 -7.76
N TYR A 197 -6.38 -22.10 -7.25
CA TYR A 197 -6.64 -20.69 -7.56
C TYR A 197 -5.47 -19.81 -7.18
N PHE A 198 -4.96 -19.93 -5.96
CA PHE A 198 -3.81 -19.17 -5.46
C PHE A 198 -2.52 -19.47 -6.23
N ALA A 199 -2.32 -20.68 -6.70
CA ALA A 199 -1.15 -21.01 -7.51
C ALA A 199 -1.11 -20.23 -8.83
N ASP A 200 -2.25 -20.04 -9.50
CA ASP A 200 -2.34 -19.24 -10.73
C ASP A 200 -2.22 -17.74 -10.44
N ILE A 201 -2.82 -17.23 -9.35
CA ILE A 201 -2.58 -15.84 -8.88
C ILE A 201 -1.09 -15.62 -8.62
N ALA A 202 -0.44 -16.48 -7.86
CA ALA A 202 0.97 -16.36 -7.55
C ALA A 202 1.85 -16.39 -8.81
N LYS A 203 1.51 -17.21 -9.79
CA LYS A 203 2.20 -17.25 -11.08
C LYS A 203 2.04 -15.92 -11.83
N ALA A 204 0.82 -15.37 -11.86
CA ALA A 204 0.58 -14.07 -12.50
C ALA A 204 1.36 -12.93 -11.82
N TYR A 205 1.41 -12.92 -10.49
CA TYR A 205 2.21 -11.95 -9.72
C TYR A 205 3.71 -12.05 -9.99
N ARG A 206 4.27 -13.27 -9.99
CA ARG A 206 5.70 -13.45 -10.34
C ARG A 206 6.01 -12.94 -11.74
N THR A 207 5.15 -13.25 -12.71
CA THR A 207 5.31 -12.76 -14.10
C THR A 207 5.24 -11.24 -14.14
N GLU A 208 4.31 -10.60 -13.41
CA GLU A 208 4.22 -9.14 -13.32
C GLU A 208 5.50 -8.54 -12.71
N LEU A 209 5.98 -9.07 -11.59
CA LEU A 209 7.21 -8.60 -10.95
C LEU A 209 8.44 -8.76 -11.86
N ASP A 210 8.55 -9.86 -12.61
CA ASP A 210 9.63 -10.10 -13.56
C ASP A 210 9.60 -9.07 -14.71
N VAL A 211 8.41 -8.78 -15.26
CA VAL A 211 8.21 -7.76 -16.29
C VAL A 211 8.61 -6.38 -15.74
N LEU A 212 8.09 -5.98 -14.60
CA LEU A 212 8.39 -4.70 -13.96
C LEU A 212 9.89 -4.56 -13.64
N TYR A 213 10.51 -5.62 -13.13
CA TYR A 213 11.95 -5.64 -12.88
C TYR A 213 12.78 -5.42 -14.14
N SER A 214 12.41 -6.06 -15.25
CA SER A 214 13.08 -5.92 -16.54
C SER A 214 13.01 -4.49 -17.09
N HIS A 215 11.95 -3.74 -16.72
CA HIS A 215 11.75 -2.33 -17.05
C HIS A 215 12.39 -1.34 -16.06
N GLY A 216 13.06 -1.84 -15.03
CA GLY A 216 13.85 -1.03 -14.09
C GLY A 216 13.19 -0.75 -12.74
N VAL A 217 12.00 -1.29 -12.46
CA VAL A 217 11.37 -1.19 -11.13
C VAL A 217 12.24 -1.90 -10.10
N ARG A 218 12.50 -1.24 -8.96
CA ARG A 218 13.29 -1.77 -7.84
C ARG A 218 12.65 -1.50 -6.48
N ASN A 219 11.55 -0.77 -6.42
CA ASN A 219 10.86 -0.40 -5.21
C ASN A 219 9.35 -0.59 -5.41
N VAL A 220 8.82 -1.65 -4.82
CA VAL A 220 7.40 -2.04 -4.91
C VAL A 220 6.80 -2.02 -3.52
N THR A 221 5.58 -1.50 -3.42
CA THR A 221 4.76 -1.62 -2.20
C THR A 221 3.43 -2.26 -2.57
N ILE A 222 3.06 -3.35 -1.88
CA ILE A 222 1.74 -3.95 -1.99
C ILE A 222 0.83 -3.25 -0.99
N ASP A 223 -0.26 -2.66 -1.47
CA ASP A 223 -1.27 -2.01 -0.65
C ASP A 223 -2.33 -3.05 -0.26
N ASP A 224 -2.39 -3.37 1.03
CA ASP A 224 -3.18 -4.47 1.55
C ASP A 224 -4.01 -4.11 2.79
N PRO A 225 -5.26 -3.69 2.62
CA PRO A 225 -6.18 -3.58 3.74
C PRO A 225 -6.69 -4.95 4.26
N ASN A 226 -6.65 -6.00 3.44
CA ASN A 226 -7.24 -7.30 3.78
C ASN A 226 -6.54 -7.96 4.98
N LEU A 227 -5.20 -7.94 4.99
CA LEU A 227 -4.43 -8.47 6.14
C LEU A 227 -4.68 -7.68 7.42
N ALA A 228 -4.89 -6.35 7.31
CA ALA A 228 -5.24 -5.52 8.46
C ALA A 228 -6.68 -5.79 8.96
N TYR A 229 -7.59 -6.20 8.08
CA TYR A 229 -8.97 -6.54 8.45
C TYR A 229 -9.05 -7.72 9.43
N PHE A 230 -8.06 -8.62 9.46
CA PHE A 230 -7.97 -9.66 10.48
C PHE A 230 -7.73 -9.12 11.91
N CYS A 231 -7.55 -7.81 12.09
CA CYS A 231 -7.59 -7.15 13.39
C CYS A 231 -9.01 -6.76 13.83
N SER A 232 -10.02 -6.84 12.94
CA SER A 232 -11.40 -6.47 13.23
C SER A 232 -12.15 -7.58 13.97
N GLU A 233 -12.53 -7.35 15.21
CA GLU A 233 -13.34 -8.29 15.99
C GLU A 233 -14.68 -8.63 15.29
N LYS A 234 -15.32 -7.63 14.64
CA LYS A 234 -16.55 -7.83 13.87
C LYS A 234 -16.34 -8.82 12.72
N MET A 235 -15.25 -8.69 11.98
CA MET A 235 -14.92 -9.64 10.90
C MET A 235 -14.64 -11.04 11.43
N LEU A 236 -13.89 -11.14 12.53
CA LEU A 236 -13.57 -12.43 13.16
C LEU A 236 -14.81 -13.15 13.65
N GLN A 237 -15.76 -12.41 14.26
CA GLN A 237 -17.04 -12.96 14.66
C GLN A 237 -17.84 -13.43 13.43
N GLY A 238 -17.86 -12.66 12.34
CA GLY A 238 -18.51 -13.06 11.09
C GLY A 238 -17.96 -14.35 10.50
N PHE A 239 -16.63 -14.57 10.51
CA PHE A 239 -16.03 -15.86 10.12
C PHE A 239 -16.51 -17.01 11.01
N LYS A 240 -16.53 -16.80 12.32
CA LYS A 240 -17.01 -17.80 13.27
C LYS A 240 -18.47 -18.17 13.02
N ASP A 241 -19.33 -17.18 12.81
CA ASP A 241 -20.77 -17.37 12.55
C ASP A 241 -21.01 -18.08 11.21
N ALA A 242 -20.11 -17.87 10.21
CA ALA A 242 -20.13 -18.56 8.94
C ALA A 242 -19.51 -19.97 9.00
N GLY A 243 -18.95 -20.39 10.15
CA GLY A 243 -18.26 -21.67 10.29
C GLY A 243 -16.92 -21.75 9.54
N GLU A 244 -16.31 -20.59 9.25
CA GLU A 244 -15.02 -20.50 8.57
C GLU A 244 -13.87 -20.24 9.56
N ASP A 245 -12.71 -20.87 9.35
CA ASP A 245 -11.49 -20.67 10.15
C ASP A 245 -10.67 -19.49 9.61
N SER A 246 -10.82 -18.32 10.25
CA SER A 246 -10.08 -17.11 9.90
C SER A 246 -8.56 -17.26 10.03
N ASP A 247 -8.07 -18.07 10.98
CA ASP A 247 -6.64 -18.31 11.17
C ASP A 247 -6.07 -19.22 10.06
N ALA A 248 -6.83 -20.21 9.59
CA ALA A 248 -6.43 -21.03 8.46
C ALA A 248 -6.39 -20.20 7.17
N LEU A 249 -7.35 -19.30 6.99
CA LEU A 249 -7.39 -18.39 5.84
C LEU A 249 -6.20 -17.42 5.86
N LEU A 250 -5.90 -16.79 7.00
CA LEU A 250 -4.72 -15.91 7.15
C LEU A 250 -3.42 -16.66 6.81
N ARG A 251 -3.26 -17.91 7.30
CA ARG A 251 -2.09 -18.75 6.93
C ARG A 251 -2.04 -19.02 5.43
N SER A 252 -3.17 -19.16 4.78
CA SER A 252 -3.24 -19.38 3.31
C SER A 252 -2.81 -18.13 2.55
N TYR A 253 -3.20 -16.94 3.01
CA TYR A 253 -2.75 -15.67 2.41
C TYR A 253 -1.26 -15.41 2.63
N ILE A 254 -0.71 -15.73 3.80
CA ILE A 254 0.74 -15.65 4.03
C ILE A 254 1.51 -16.55 3.05
N ARG A 255 1.03 -17.78 2.80
CA ARG A 255 1.63 -18.66 1.76
C ARG A 255 1.50 -18.06 0.38
N LEU A 256 0.32 -17.55 0.01
CA LEU A 256 0.09 -16.87 -1.27
C LEU A 256 1.08 -15.72 -1.49
N TYR A 257 1.29 -14.87 -0.49
CA TYR A 257 2.29 -13.80 -0.55
C TYR A 257 3.67 -14.33 -0.86
N ASN A 258 4.14 -15.32 -0.10
CA ASN A 258 5.47 -15.91 -0.31
C ASN A 258 5.59 -16.57 -1.70
N ASP A 259 4.54 -17.22 -2.19
CA ASP A 259 4.49 -17.78 -3.53
C ASP A 259 4.54 -16.70 -4.61
N CYS A 260 3.85 -15.56 -4.41
CA CYS A 260 3.89 -14.40 -5.32
C CYS A 260 5.28 -13.80 -5.47
N ILE A 261 6.07 -13.77 -4.39
CA ILE A 261 7.37 -13.09 -4.34
C ILE A 261 8.57 -14.05 -4.35
N SER A 262 8.35 -15.34 -4.55
CA SER A 262 9.38 -16.39 -4.42
C SER A 262 10.54 -16.24 -5.40
N SER A 263 10.34 -15.64 -6.59
CA SER A 263 11.38 -15.36 -7.59
C SER A 263 11.87 -13.91 -7.58
N ARG A 264 11.44 -13.09 -6.61
CA ARG A 264 11.81 -11.68 -6.55
C ARG A 264 13.32 -11.50 -6.46
N PRO A 265 13.93 -10.70 -7.37
CA PRO A 265 15.36 -10.38 -7.29
C PRO A 265 15.73 -9.67 -5.98
N ALA A 266 16.90 -10.00 -5.43
CA ALA A 266 17.35 -9.50 -4.13
C ALA A 266 17.54 -7.97 -4.06
N ASP A 267 17.69 -7.30 -5.22
CA ASP A 267 17.79 -5.83 -5.31
C ASP A 267 16.46 -5.14 -5.61
N MET A 268 15.33 -5.87 -5.60
CA MET A 268 13.98 -5.34 -5.67
C MET A 268 13.41 -5.28 -4.25
N HIS A 269 13.31 -4.08 -3.69
CA HIS A 269 12.68 -3.85 -2.39
C HIS A 269 11.17 -4.12 -2.47
N LEU A 270 10.64 -4.80 -1.46
CA LEU A 270 9.21 -5.06 -1.31
C LEU A 270 8.69 -4.59 0.04
N GLY A 271 7.77 -3.63 0.01
CA GLY A 271 6.98 -3.20 1.15
C GLY A 271 5.57 -3.77 1.14
N ILE A 272 4.94 -3.87 2.30
CA ILE A 272 3.51 -4.16 2.45
C ILE A 272 2.90 -3.05 3.31
N HIS A 273 1.86 -2.40 2.77
CA HIS A 273 1.07 -1.42 3.52
C HIS A 273 -0.18 -2.09 4.08
N LEU A 274 -0.27 -2.13 5.40
CA LEU A 274 -1.45 -2.64 6.11
C LEU A 274 -2.46 -1.51 6.33
N CYS A 275 -3.23 -1.22 5.28
CA CYS A 275 -4.24 -0.17 5.26
C CYS A 275 -5.46 -0.54 6.11
N ARG A 276 -6.09 0.45 6.76
CA ARG A 276 -7.35 0.27 7.49
C ARG A 276 -8.57 0.77 6.72
N GLY A 277 -8.38 1.04 5.44
CA GLY A 277 -9.36 1.62 4.55
C GLY A 277 -9.23 3.14 4.43
N ASN A 278 -9.29 3.59 3.20
CA ASN A 278 -9.22 4.99 2.85
C ASN A 278 -10.19 5.27 1.70
N SER A 279 -11.46 5.43 2.05
CA SER A 279 -12.54 5.68 1.10
C SER A 279 -12.81 7.17 0.93
N ALA A 280 -13.67 7.51 -0.03
CA ALA A 280 -14.15 8.86 -0.24
C ALA A 280 -14.60 9.52 1.08
N TYR A 281 -14.41 10.81 1.19
CA TYR A 281 -14.74 11.60 2.38
C TYR A 281 -13.98 11.18 3.65
N SER A 282 -12.73 10.72 3.50
CA SER A 282 -11.82 10.38 4.61
C SER A 282 -12.30 9.21 5.51
N ARG A 283 -13.20 8.36 5.02
CA ARG A 283 -13.72 7.21 5.79
C ARG A 283 -12.67 6.10 5.89
N HIS A 284 -12.59 5.46 7.05
CA HIS A 284 -11.89 4.18 7.26
C HIS A 284 -12.90 3.04 7.44
N PHE A 285 -12.45 1.80 7.33
CA PHE A 285 -13.31 0.62 7.41
C PHE A 285 -12.99 -0.29 8.60
N SER A 286 -11.75 -0.26 9.10
CA SER A 286 -11.29 -1.19 10.12
C SER A 286 -10.56 -0.48 11.26
N GLU A 287 -10.71 -1.03 12.47
CA GLU A 287 -10.05 -0.63 13.70
C GLU A 287 -9.42 -1.84 14.39
N GLY A 288 -8.63 -1.61 15.43
CA GLY A 288 -7.97 -2.63 16.23
C GLY A 288 -6.45 -2.63 16.07
N GLY A 289 -5.71 -2.98 17.13
CA GLY A 289 -4.25 -3.06 17.12
C GLY A 289 -3.74 -4.23 16.27
N TYR A 290 -2.53 -4.11 15.74
CA TYR A 290 -1.91 -5.16 14.91
C TYR A 290 -1.49 -6.42 15.72
N GLY A 291 -1.66 -6.45 17.05
CA GLY A 291 -1.19 -7.53 17.91
C GLY A 291 -1.58 -8.94 17.48
N ARG A 292 -2.80 -9.10 16.92
CA ARG A 292 -3.30 -10.38 16.41
C ARG A 292 -2.51 -10.91 15.21
N VAL A 293 -2.08 -10.03 14.32
CA VAL A 293 -1.48 -10.41 13.02
C VAL A 293 0.03 -10.20 12.98
N ALA A 294 0.57 -9.29 13.79
CA ALA A 294 1.94 -8.80 13.72
C ALA A 294 2.98 -9.91 13.72
N SER A 295 2.90 -10.85 14.69
CA SER A 295 3.88 -11.93 14.82
C SER A 295 3.95 -12.79 13.55
N ARG A 296 2.80 -13.16 12.98
CA ARG A 296 2.75 -13.96 11.75
C ARG A 296 3.18 -13.17 10.53
N LEU A 297 2.63 -11.96 10.33
CA LEU A 297 2.94 -11.18 9.14
C LEU A 297 4.42 -10.79 9.11
N PHE A 298 4.95 -10.32 10.24
CA PHE A 298 6.33 -9.84 10.27
C PHE A 298 7.36 -10.97 10.18
N ASN A 299 7.07 -12.17 10.69
CA ASN A 299 8.00 -13.28 10.66
C ASN A 299 7.81 -14.20 9.45
N ASP A 300 6.58 -14.40 8.99
CA ASP A 300 6.27 -15.46 8.03
C ASP A 300 6.17 -14.96 6.58
N ILE A 301 5.98 -13.65 6.32
CA ILE A 301 6.02 -13.10 4.96
C ILE A 301 7.42 -12.57 4.65
N ASN A 302 7.97 -12.91 3.48
CA ASN A 302 9.30 -12.51 3.02
C ASN A 302 9.35 -11.07 2.43
N ALA A 303 8.62 -10.13 3.05
CA ALA A 303 8.70 -8.70 2.74
C ALA A 303 9.87 -8.04 3.47
N ASP A 304 10.38 -6.92 2.94
CA ASP A 304 11.49 -6.16 3.52
C ASP A 304 11.01 -5.11 4.51
N THR A 305 9.82 -4.53 4.28
CA THR A 305 9.30 -3.38 5.01
C THR A 305 7.79 -3.48 5.22
N TYR A 306 7.32 -3.05 6.40
CA TYR A 306 5.90 -2.85 6.67
C TYR A 306 5.60 -1.38 6.84
N PHE A 307 4.56 -0.89 6.14
CA PHE A 307 4.01 0.45 6.28
C PHE A 307 2.73 0.33 7.12
N LEU A 308 2.74 0.89 8.31
CA LEU A 308 1.69 0.68 9.32
C LEU A 308 1.02 1.98 9.72
N GLU A 309 -0.31 1.99 9.79
CA GLU A 309 -1.09 3.15 10.23
C GLU A 309 -1.05 3.29 11.75
N TYR A 310 -0.56 4.43 12.22
CA TYR A 310 -0.48 4.81 13.63
C TYR A 310 -0.84 6.28 13.85
N ASP A 311 -1.69 6.88 13.02
CA ASP A 311 -2.06 8.30 13.11
C ASP A 311 -3.05 8.62 14.23
N THR A 312 -3.93 7.67 14.58
CA THR A 312 -4.99 7.82 15.59
C THR A 312 -5.10 6.60 16.50
N ASP A 313 -5.92 6.71 17.56
CA ASP A 313 -6.14 5.64 18.55
C ASP A 313 -6.78 4.37 17.95
N ARG A 314 -7.36 4.42 16.75
CA ARG A 314 -7.93 3.24 16.06
C ARG A 314 -6.88 2.13 15.80
N ALA A 315 -5.60 2.48 15.76
CA ALA A 315 -4.50 1.54 15.58
C ALA A 315 -4.00 0.92 16.89
N ALA A 316 -4.50 1.36 18.05
CA ALA A 316 -3.97 1.08 19.37
C ALA A 316 -2.49 1.52 19.52
N GLY A 317 -1.74 0.93 20.46
CA GLY A 317 -0.35 1.28 20.71
C GLY A 317 0.67 0.57 19.81
N PHE A 318 1.94 0.83 20.09
CA PHE A 318 3.07 0.29 19.33
C PHE A 318 3.56 -1.10 19.80
N GLU A 319 2.89 -1.73 20.77
CA GLU A 319 3.31 -2.99 21.40
C GLU A 319 3.53 -4.13 20.39
N SER A 320 2.75 -4.13 19.30
CA SER A 320 2.85 -5.11 18.21
C SER A 320 4.20 -5.06 17.47
N LEU A 321 4.91 -3.93 17.54
CA LEU A 321 6.24 -3.76 16.92
C LEU A 321 7.34 -4.59 17.59
N ARG A 322 7.12 -5.12 18.81
CA ARG A 322 8.02 -6.12 19.41
C ARG A 322 8.20 -7.37 18.56
N ALA A 323 7.20 -7.67 17.72
CA ALA A 323 7.27 -8.81 16.81
C ALA A 323 8.12 -8.58 15.55
N LEU A 324 8.63 -7.34 15.31
CA LEU A 324 9.37 -7.01 14.10
C LEU A 324 10.80 -7.59 14.14
N PRO A 325 11.15 -8.53 13.23
CA PRO A 325 12.50 -9.11 13.19
C PRO A 325 13.58 -8.06 12.90
N ALA A 326 14.79 -8.28 13.42
CA ALA A 326 15.93 -7.36 13.31
C ALA A 326 16.35 -7.00 11.86
N HIS A 327 16.02 -7.85 10.88
CA HIS A 327 16.34 -7.68 9.48
C HIS A 327 15.26 -6.98 8.65
N LYS A 328 14.13 -6.60 9.28
CA LYS A 328 13.01 -5.94 8.61
C LYS A 328 12.85 -4.49 9.06
N ASN A 329 12.27 -3.69 8.19
CA ASN A 329 12.02 -2.28 8.43
C ASN A 329 10.53 -2.03 8.70
N VAL A 330 10.24 -0.90 9.35
CA VAL A 330 8.89 -0.38 9.50
C VAL A 330 8.85 1.10 9.14
N VAL A 331 7.83 1.51 8.42
CA VAL A 331 7.50 2.90 8.18
C VAL A 331 6.23 3.22 8.97
N LEU A 332 6.36 4.18 9.87
CA LEU A 332 5.29 4.57 10.79
C LEU A 332 4.43 5.66 10.15
N GLY A 333 3.22 5.34 9.80
CA GLY A 333 2.20 6.25 9.31
C GLY A 333 1.61 7.05 10.47
N VAL A 334 2.33 8.06 10.96
CA VAL A 334 1.95 8.86 12.14
C VAL A 334 1.29 10.19 11.80
N VAL A 335 1.33 10.60 10.53
CA VAL A 335 0.68 11.82 10.03
C VAL A 335 -0.63 11.42 9.35
N THR A 336 -1.76 12.04 9.74
CA THR A 336 -3.04 11.70 9.09
C THR A 336 -3.15 12.31 7.70
N SER A 337 -3.64 11.54 6.72
CA SER A 337 -4.05 12.04 5.41
C SER A 337 -5.54 12.40 5.35
N LYS A 338 -6.27 12.27 6.47
CA LYS A 338 -7.74 12.37 6.51
C LYS A 338 -8.25 13.75 6.91
N PHE A 339 -7.48 14.51 7.64
CA PHE A 339 -7.83 15.82 8.17
C PHE A 339 -6.76 16.85 7.87
N ALA A 340 -7.18 18.12 7.67
CA ALA A 340 -6.30 19.21 7.27
C ALA A 340 -5.35 19.67 8.39
N GLU A 341 -5.78 19.56 9.66
CA GLU A 341 -5.02 20.02 10.81
C GLU A 341 -3.65 19.35 10.87
N LEU A 342 -2.61 20.15 11.04
CA LEU A 342 -1.24 19.65 11.18
C LEU A 342 -1.02 19.17 12.61
N GLU A 343 -0.43 18.00 12.73
CA GLU A 343 0.02 17.45 14.01
C GLU A 343 1.23 18.25 14.55
N ASP A 344 1.37 18.24 15.87
CA ASP A 344 2.53 18.85 16.52
C ASP A 344 3.79 18.01 16.30
N LEU A 345 4.86 18.65 15.83
CA LEU A 345 6.11 17.99 15.46
C LEU A 345 6.78 17.26 16.63
N GLU A 346 6.79 17.88 17.83
CA GLU A 346 7.43 17.26 18.99
C GLU A 346 6.63 16.06 19.51
N THR A 347 5.31 16.14 19.45
CA THR A 347 4.41 15.01 19.74
C THR A 347 4.69 13.85 18.79
N LEU A 348 4.77 14.11 17.48
CA LEU A 348 5.08 13.07 16.48
C LEU A 348 6.47 12.46 16.73
N ARG A 349 7.48 13.30 17.02
CA ARG A 349 8.83 12.83 17.33
C ARG A 349 8.85 11.92 18.56
N GLY A 350 8.14 12.30 19.62
CA GLY A 350 7.97 11.49 20.83
C GLY A 350 7.35 10.13 20.52
N ARG A 351 6.33 10.09 19.66
CA ARG A 351 5.69 8.84 19.22
C ARG A 351 6.64 7.92 18.43
N VAL A 352 7.48 8.49 17.56
CA VAL A 352 8.50 7.69 16.83
C VAL A 352 9.53 7.10 17.80
N PHE A 353 9.98 7.86 18.80
CA PHE A 353 10.88 7.34 19.83
C PHE A 353 10.22 6.25 20.69
N GLN A 354 8.94 6.42 21.04
CA GLN A 354 8.19 5.37 21.73
C GLN A 354 8.10 4.09 20.89
N ALA A 355 7.78 4.20 19.59
CA ALA A 355 7.77 3.05 18.68
C ALA A 355 9.16 2.37 18.61
N ALA A 356 10.24 3.16 18.59
CA ALA A 356 11.60 2.63 18.57
C ALA A 356 11.96 1.83 19.83
N GLU A 357 11.42 2.17 21.02
CA GLU A 357 11.60 1.36 22.22
C GLU A 357 11.01 -0.05 22.06
N PHE A 358 9.79 -0.16 21.51
CA PHE A 358 9.16 -1.47 21.28
C PHE A 358 9.91 -2.30 20.22
N VAL A 359 10.38 -1.65 19.13
CA VAL A 359 11.21 -2.31 18.10
C VAL A 359 12.53 -2.79 18.69
N ALA A 360 13.17 -1.99 19.53
CA ALA A 360 14.43 -2.32 20.21
C ALA A 360 14.24 -3.48 21.18
N GLU A 361 13.22 -3.40 22.03
CA GLU A 361 12.88 -4.44 23.02
C GLU A 361 12.66 -5.80 22.35
N GLY A 362 11.84 -5.84 21.30
CA GLY A 362 11.51 -7.09 20.62
C GLY A 362 12.68 -7.75 19.89
N ALA A 363 13.60 -6.94 19.35
CA ALA A 363 14.76 -7.43 18.61
C ALA A 363 16.04 -7.55 19.46
N GLY A 364 16.01 -7.20 20.74
CA GLY A 364 17.20 -7.18 21.61
C GLY A 364 18.27 -6.17 21.12
N GLN A 365 17.82 -5.00 20.62
CA GLN A 365 18.65 -3.97 20.01
C GLN A 365 18.70 -2.70 20.88
N THR A 366 19.64 -1.80 20.59
CA THR A 366 19.58 -0.44 21.14
C THR A 366 18.51 0.38 20.41
N ARG A 367 18.06 1.49 21.02
CA ARG A 367 17.12 2.41 20.38
C ARG A 367 17.68 2.97 19.06
N GLU A 368 18.98 3.27 19.00
CA GLU A 368 19.65 3.77 17.78
C GLU A 368 19.62 2.72 16.66
N GLN A 369 19.84 1.45 17.00
CA GLN A 369 19.71 0.34 16.04
C GLN A 369 18.25 0.18 15.56
N ALA A 370 17.27 0.32 16.45
CA ALA A 370 15.87 0.31 16.09
C ALA A 370 15.53 1.50 15.18
N LEU A 371 15.95 2.73 15.51
CA LEU A 371 15.76 3.92 14.70
C LEU A 371 16.38 3.76 13.30
N SER A 372 17.46 2.98 13.16
CA SER A 372 18.06 2.72 11.85
C SER A 372 17.15 1.92 10.91
N ARG A 373 16.08 1.31 11.41
CA ARG A 373 15.10 0.50 10.67
C ARG A 373 13.72 1.13 10.59
N ILE A 374 13.58 2.38 11.02
CA ILE A 374 12.31 3.10 11.07
C ILE A 374 12.34 4.25 10.04
N GLY A 375 11.24 4.40 9.32
CA GLY A 375 10.88 5.58 8.53
C GLY A 375 9.54 6.13 9.00
N VAL A 376 9.15 7.28 8.47
CA VAL A 376 7.86 7.94 8.77
C VAL A 376 7.11 8.30 7.49
N SER A 377 5.79 8.27 7.55
CA SER A 377 4.92 8.58 6.42
C SER A 377 3.57 9.14 6.88
N PRO A 378 2.72 9.61 5.96
CA PRO A 378 1.29 9.64 6.21
C PRO A 378 0.79 8.21 6.47
N GLN A 379 -0.33 8.09 7.22
CA GLN A 379 -0.85 6.75 7.57
C GLN A 379 -1.28 5.93 6.35
N CYS A 380 -1.77 6.61 5.30
CA CYS A 380 -2.21 6.02 4.03
C CYS A 380 -2.00 7.02 2.89
N GLY A 381 -2.46 6.71 1.68
CA GLY A 381 -2.57 7.67 0.59
C GLY A 381 -3.60 8.78 0.86
N PHE A 382 -3.63 9.78 0.00
CA PHE A 382 -4.59 10.89 0.07
C PHE A 382 -5.80 10.70 -0.84
N ALA A 383 -5.75 9.76 -1.78
CA ALA A 383 -6.78 9.54 -2.78
C ALA A 383 -6.83 8.09 -3.28
N SER A 384 -7.00 7.13 -2.36
CA SER A 384 -7.16 5.71 -2.71
C SER A 384 -8.39 5.43 -3.57
N HIS A 385 -9.37 6.33 -3.53
CA HIS A 385 -10.51 6.45 -4.44
C HIS A 385 -10.37 7.72 -5.28
N HIS A 386 -10.90 7.75 -6.51
CA HIS A 386 -10.79 8.90 -7.42
C HIS A 386 -11.33 10.22 -6.85
N LEU A 387 -12.27 10.17 -5.91
CA LEU A 387 -12.79 11.36 -5.20
C LEU A 387 -11.81 11.92 -4.16
N GLY A 388 -10.88 11.11 -3.66
CA GLY A 388 -9.91 11.52 -2.65
C GLY A 388 -10.49 11.76 -1.26
N ASN A 389 -9.61 12.14 -0.34
CA ASN A 389 -9.94 12.55 1.02
C ASN A 389 -10.48 13.98 1.06
N SER A 390 -11.21 14.32 2.13
CA SER A 390 -11.84 15.65 2.32
C SER A 390 -10.83 16.71 2.82
N ILE A 391 -9.72 16.87 2.11
CA ILE A 391 -8.70 17.89 2.36
C ILE A 391 -8.29 18.55 1.04
N SER A 392 -7.70 19.74 1.12
CA SER A 392 -7.21 20.43 -0.08
C SER A 392 -5.85 19.89 -0.55
N HIS A 393 -5.48 20.23 -1.79
CA HIS A 393 -4.15 19.94 -2.31
C HIS A 393 -3.05 20.64 -1.48
N GLU A 394 -3.31 21.86 -0.98
CA GLU A 394 -2.40 22.58 -0.11
C GLU A 394 -2.21 21.87 1.23
N ASP A 395 -3.29 21.36 1.83
CA ASP A 395 -3.21 20.55 3.06
C ASP A 395 -2.36 19.30 2.85
N MET A 396 -2.58 18.58 1.74
CA MET A 396 -1.74 17.43 1.37
C MET A 396 -0.26 17.80 1.30
N VAL A 397 0.08 18.89 0.61
CA VAL A 397 1.46 19.37 0.50
C VAL A 397 2.02 19.73 1.88
N ASN A 398 1.24 20.36 2.75
CA ASN A 398 1.67 20.71 4.10
C ASN A 398 1.87 19.48 4.98
N LYS A 399 1.04 18.43 4.85
CA LYS A 399 1.25 17.12 5.50
C LYS A 399 2.54 16.45 5.02
N LEU A 400 2.81 16.46 3.72
CA LEU A 400 4.07 15.93 3.16
C LEU A 400 5.30 16.71 3.67
N LYS A 401 5.21 18.05 3.77
CA LYS A 401 6.25 18.88 4.41
C LYS A 401 6.47 18.49 5.87
N LEU A 402 5.38 18.23 6.61
CA LEU A 402 5.48 17.81 8.01
C LEU A 402 6.21 16.46 8.15
N VAL A 403 5.92 15.48 7.27
CA VAL A 403 6.63 14.19 7.22
C VAL A 403 8.14 14.42 6.99
N ARG A 404 8.52 15.27 6.03
CA ARG A 404 9.94 15.61 5.79
C ARG A 404 10.60 16.28 6.99
N ARG A 405 9.91 17.25 7.62
CA ARG A 405 10.40 17.91 8.83
C ARG A 405 10.57 16.95 10.00
N LEU A 406 9.63 16.01 10.16
CA LEU A 406 9.70 14.96 11.19
C LEU A 406 10.94 14.08 10.94
N ALA A 407 11.12 13.58 9.72
CA ALA A 407 12.29 12.78 9.37
C ALA A 407 13.59 13.54 9.62
N GLU A 408 13.71 14.79 9.17
CA GLU A 408 14.90 15.63 9.37
C GLU A 408 15.18 15.87 10.86
N SER A 409 14.15 16.00 11.71
CA SER A 409 14.30 16.21 13.15
C SER A 409 14.86 15.00 13.91
N ILE A 410 14.71 13.78 13.33
CA ILE A 410 15.14 12.52 13.92
C ILE A 410 16.44 12.02 13.26
N TRP A 411 16.55 12.15 11.94
CA TRP A 411 17.68 11.67 11.13
C TRP A 411 18.22 12.80 10.24
N PRO A 412 18.93 13.78 10.81
CA PRO A 412 19.42 14.95 10.05
C PRO A 412 20.28 14.55 8.86
N GLY A 413 19.94 15.07 7.67
CA GLY A 413 20.67 14.80 6.42
C GLY A 413 20.42 13.43 5.79
N GLU A 414 19.52 12.60 6.34
CA GLU A 414 19.10 11.35 5.72
C GLU A 414 17.84 11.57 4.83
N PRO A 415 17.75 10.89 3.65
CA PRO A 415 16.65 11.07 2.71
C PRO A 415 15.32 10.47 3.18
#